data_f8911882f117dbd6eb65f631ee926944
#
_entry.id   f8911882f117dbd6eb65f631ee926944
#
_cell.length_a   1.000
_cell.length_b   1.000
_cell.length_c   1.000
_cell.angle_alpha   90.00
_cell.angle_beta   90.00
_cell.angle_gamma   90.00
#
_symmetry.space_group_name_H-M   'P 1'
#
loop_
_entity.id
_entity.type
_entity.pdbx_description
1 polymer ?
#
loop_
_entity_poly.entity_id
_entity_poly.type
_entity_poly.pdbx_seq_one_letter_code
_entity_poly.pdbx_strand_id
1 'polypeptide(L)'
;MKIPYKITGKSKKNIEKFPWIKSYFPLGEAGSSDDREITRLLENAHYPHVIKTLKQIDKYGRQSQEIGKTILDCKDRMGLSQLLAELSLFSHLYENLGSKVTPIKRIQKKNSPDISIRVNDHESLIEIYSPTDYHGYQMFLRLFLSCIKNMAIDIGFNISIESAAENRWYTYDFPQFRNVHTWLDQFSENFLKWLKTAKAGDSYD
;
A
#
# COMPACT_ATOMS: atom_id res chain seq x y z
N MET A 1 7.23 13.25 10.20
CA MET A 1 7.11 12.49 11.46
C MET A 1 5.81 11.69 11.40
N LYS A 2 5.86 10.36 11.55
CA LYS A 2 4.66 9.50 11.52
C LYS A 2 3.97 9.58 12.88
N ILE A 3 2.66 9.81 12.88
CA ILE A 3 1.85 9.78 14.11
C ILE A 3 1.57 8.31 14.43
N PRO A 4 1.93 7.81 15.62
CA PRO A 4 1.67 6.44 16.01
C PRO A 4 0.15 6.20 16.15
N TYR A 5 -0.27 4.95 15.94
CA TYR A 5 -1.67 4.54 16.08
C TYR A 5 -2.01 4.32 17.54
N LYS A 6 -3.16 4.81 17.96
CA LYS A 6 -3.67 4.58 19.33
C LYS A 6 -4.27 3.18 19.42
N ILE A 7 -3.84 2.41 20.40
CA ILE A 7 -4.44 1.11 20.72
C ILE A 7 -5.75 1.35 21.48
N THR A 8 -6.84 0.84 20.92
CA THR A 8 -8.18 1.00 21.51
C THR A 8 -8.73 -0.35 22.00
N GLY A 9 -9.81 -0.31 22.75
CA GLY A 9 -10.57 -1.52 23.11
C GLY A 9 -11.07 -2.27 21.88
N LYS A 10 -11.25 -1.57 20.73
CA LYS A 10 -11.66 -2.16 19.46
C LYS A 10 -10.55 -2.99 18.84
N SER A 11 -9.32 -2.48 18.76
CA SER A 11 -8.17 -3.24 18.26
C SER A 11 -7.88 -4.45 19.14
N LYS A 12 -8.00 -4.32 20.48
CA LYS A 12 -7.89 -5.46 21.40
C LYS A 12 -8.95 -6.53 21.17
N LYS A 13 -10.21 -6.14 20.95
CA LYS A 13 -11.28 -7.10 20.62
C LYS A 13 -11.07 -7.75 19.25
N ASN A 14 -10.55 -7.00 18.30
CA ASN A 14 -10.36 -7.50 16.94
C ASN A 14 -9.22 -8.50 16.83
N ILE A 15 -8.11 -8.33 17.57
CA ILE A 15 -6.97 -9.27 17.54
C ILE A 15 -7.36 -10.69 17.98
N GLU A 16 -8.38 -10.82 18.85
CA GLU A 16 -8.90 -12.11 19.31
C GLU A 16 -9.42 -13.00 18.15
N LYS A 17 -9.80 -12.38 17.03
CA LYS A 17 -10.29 -13.08 15.85
C LYS A 17 -9.17 -13.66 14.96
N PHE A 18 -7.91 -13.35 15.28
CA PHE A 18 -6.73 -13.71 14.50
C PHE A 18 -5.69 -14.38 15.39
N PRO A 19 -5.83 -15.69 15.65
CA PRO A 19 -5.05 -16.42 16.67
C PRO A 19 -3.54 -16.40 16.43
N TRP A 20 -3.11 -16.51 15.17
CA TRP A 20 -1.69 -16.46 14.84
C TRP A 20 -1.13 -15.05 15.07
N ILE A 21 -1.83 -14.01 14.57
CA ILE A 21 -1.43 -12.61 14.79
C ILE A 21 -1.33 -12.35 16.30
N LYS A 22 -2.33 -12.75 17.08
CA LYS A 22 -2.35 -12.58 18.53
C LYS A 22 -1.14 -13.22 19.21
N SER A 23 -0.71 -14.41 18.77
CA SER A 23 0.40 -15.13 19.40
C SER A 23 1.77 -14.50 19.09
N TYR A 24 1.92 -13.79 17.98
CA TYR A 24 3.20 -13.20 17.58
C TYR A 24 3.26 -11.68 17.70
N PHE A 25 2.13 -11.02 17.88
CA PHE A 25 2.04 -9.58 17.98
C PHE A 25 1.57 -9.16 19.38
N PRO A 26 2.49 -8.79 20.28
CA PRO A 26 2.13 -8.29 21.60
C PRO A 26 1.50 -6.90 21.46
N LEU A 27 0.18 -6.86 21.40
CA LEU A 27 -0.55 -5.60 21.40
C LEU A 27 -0.51 -4.98 22.81
N GLY A 28 0.00 -3.77 22.90
CA GLY A 28 0.09 -3.02 24.15
C GLY A 28 -1.26 -2.77 24.83
N GLU A 29 -1.28 -2.07 25.94
CA GLU A 29 -2.51 -1.72 26.67
C GLU A 29 -3.39 -0.73 25.90
N ALA A 30 -4.68 -0.76 26.19
CA ALA A 30 -5.61 0.23 25.62
C ALA A 30 -5.21 1.63 26.10
N GLY A 31 -5.13 2.58 25.17
CA GLY A 31 -4.66 3.94 25.41
C GLY A 31 -3.18 4.18 25.10
N SER A 32 -2.35 3.13 25.02
CA SER A 32 -0.97 3.24 24.53
C SER A 32 -0.91 3.45 23.02
N SER A 33 0.26 3.76 22.51
CA SER A 33 0.51 4.01 21.09
C SER A 33 1.45 2.96 20.50
N ASP A 34 1.20 2.61 19.23
CA ASP A 34 2.01 1.69 18.44
C ASP A 34 2.20 2.25 17.02
N ASP A 35 3.40 2.15 16.47
CA ASP A 35 3.73 2.70 15.15
C ASP A 35 3.64 1.67 14.01
N ARG A 36 3.32 0.40 14.34
CA ARG A 36 3.22 -0.69 13.37
C ARG A 36 1.90 -0.66 12.60
N GLU A 37 1.95 -0.97 11.33
CA GLU A 37 0.80 -0.93 10.43
C GLU A 37 -0.27 -1.96 10.79
N ILE A 38 0.10 -3.08 11.42
CA ILE A 38 -0.85 -4.09 11.89
C ILE A 38 -1.83 -3.52 12.92
N THR A 39 -1.38 -2.59 13.79
CA THR A 39 -2.25 -1.90 14.76
C THR A 39 -3.34 -1.10 14.04
N ARG A 40 -2.97 -0.40 12.96
CA ARG A 40 -3.93 0.30 12.09
C ARG A 40 -4.93 -0.66 11.44
N LEU A 41 -4.46 -1.80 10.94
CA LEU A 41 -5.36 -2.80 10.35
C LEU A 41 -6.34 -3.35 11.38
N LEU A 42 -5.88 -3.67 12.59
CA LEU A 42 -6.73 -4.16 13.68
C LEU A 42 -7.79 -3.13 14.09
N GLU A 43 -7.43 -1.84 14.13
CA GLU A 43 -8.37 -0.77 14.42
C GLU A 43 -9.46 -0.66 13.36
N ASN A 44 -9.09 -0.87 12.11
CA ASN A 44 -9.99 -0.80 10.96
C ASN A 44 -10.60 -2.15 10.53
N ALA A 45 -10.54 -3.18 11.39
CA ALA A 45 -11.06 -4.53 11.11
C ALA A 45 -12.61 -4.61 11.14
N HIS A 46 -13.28 -3.56 10.73
CA HIS A 46 -14.70 -3.53 10.41
C HIS A 46 -14.95 -3.38 8.90
N TYR A 47 -13.92 -2.98 8.13
CA TYR A 47 -14.00 -2.95 6.68
C TYR A 47 -13.76 -4.34 6.09
N PRO A 48 -14.58 -4.82 5.14
CA PRO A 48 -14.46 -6.16 4.58
C PRO A 48 -13.07 -6.47 4.00
N HIS A 49 -12.46 -5.52 3.27
CA HIS A 49 -11.13 -5.67 2.69
C HIS A 49 -10.04 -5.80 3.76
N VAL A 50 -10.13 -5.06 4.87
CA VAL A 50 -9.18 -5.15 5.99
C VAL A 50 -9.30 -6.50 6.70
N ILE A 51 -10.53 -6.97 6.91
CA ILE A 51 -10.77 -8.31 7.47
C ILE A 51 -10.16 -9.39 6.58
N LYS A 52 -10.36 -9.27 5.25
CA LYS A 52 -9.76 -10.21 4.28
C LYS A 52 -8.23 -10.23 4.38
N THR A 53 -7.61 -9.05 4.44
CA THR A 53 -6.16 -8.91 4.61
C THR A 53 -5.67 -9.55 5.93
N LEU A 54 -6.32 -9.25 7.05
CA LEU A 54 -5.96 -9.82 8.34
C LEU A 54 -6.12 -11.35 8.37
N LYS A 55 -7.19 -11.88 7.77
CA LYS A 55 -7.37 -13.33 7.61
C LYS A 55 -6.27 -13.97 6.77
N GLN A 56 -5.83 -13.31 5.71
CA GLN A 56 -4.73 -13.77 4.87
C GLN A 56 -3.41 -13.79 5.66
N ILE A 57 -3.11 -12.72 6.40
CA ILE A 57 -1.94 -12.65 7.27
C ILE A 57 -2.00 -13.75 8.34
N ASP A 58 -3.12 -13.93 9.00
CA ASP A 58 -3.30 -14.93 10.07
C ASP A 58 -3.14 -16.36 9.53
N LYS A 59 -3.74 -16.68 8.38
CA LYS A 59 -3.67 -18.01 7.76
C LYS A 59 -2.27 -18.31 7.24
N TYR A 60 -1.71 -17.44 6.40
CA TYR A 60 -0.45 -17.74 5.69
C TYR A 60 0.80 -17.28 6.45
N GLY A 61 0.68 -16.37 7.41
CA GLY A 61 1.77 -16.06 8.34
C GLY A 61 2.21 -17.28 9.16
N ARG A 62 1.29 -18.24 9.39
CA ARG A 62 1.63 -19.53 10.03
C ARG A 62 2.54 -20.39 9.15
N GLN A 63 2.30 -20.46 7.85
CA GLN A 63 3.10 -21.21 6.88
C GLN A 63 4.39 -20.47 6.50
N SER A 64 4.34 -19.16 6.44
CA SER A 64 5.45 -18.29 6.09
C SER A 64 5.82 -17.37 7.24
N GLN A 65 6.38 -17.95 8.31
CA GLN A 65 6.71 -17.19 9.52
C GLN A 65 7.63 -15.99 9.24
N GLU A 66 8.55 -16.12 8.27
CA GLU A 66 9.46 -15.00 7.90
C GLU A 66 8.71 -13.81 7.32
N ILE A 67 7.85 -14.02 6.31
CA ILE A 67 7.03 -12.95 5.73
C ILE A 67 6.03 -12.44 6.77
N GLY A 68 5.35 -13.35 7.47
CA GLY A 68 4.34 -13.01 8.45
C GLY A 68 4.88 -12.13 9.58
N LYS A 69 6.01 -12.49 10.19
CA LYS A 69 6.66 -11.69 11.24
C LYS A 69 7.10 -10.32 10.73
N THR A 70 7.67 -10.27 9.53
CA THR A 70 8.06 -9.00 8.90
C THR A 70 6.85 -8.08 8.70
N ILE A 71 5.69 -8.63 8.32
CA ILE A 71 4.43 -7.89 8.23
C ILE A 71 4.02 -7.34 9.60
N LEU A 72 4.09 -8.15 10.66
CA LEU A 72 3.70 -7.72 12.01
C LEU A 72 4.58 -6.59 12.54
N ASP A 73 5.86 -6.58 12.19
CA ASP A 73 6.81 -5.56 12.61
C ASP A 73 6.88 -4.34 11.67
N CYS A 74 6.16 -4.39 10.56
CA CYS A 74 6.20 -3.33 9.55
C CYS A 74 5.62 -2.02 10.09
N LYS A 75 6.43 -0.95 10.00
CA LYS A 75 6.07 0.40 10.44
C LYS A 75 5.78 1.35 9.28
N ASP A 76 6.01 0.90 8.07
CA ASP A 76 5.85 1.68 6.87
C ASP A 76 4.71 1.14 6.00
N ARG A 77 3.82 2.03 5.58
CA ARG A 77 2.63 1.68 4.80
C ARG A 77 2.97 1.11 3.43
N MET A 78 4.06 1.60 2.84
CA MET A 78 4.51 1.13 1.53
C MET A 78 5.19 -0.23 1.65
N GLY A 79 6.06 -0.39 2.64
CA GLY A 79 6.65 -1.67 2.97
C GLY A 79 5.59 -2.72 3.29
N LEU A 80 4.51 -2.35 3.99
CA LEU A 80 3.37 -3.25 4.21
C LEU A 80 2.73 -3.69 2.88
N SER A 81 2.52 -2.76 1.94
CA SER A 81 1.91 -3.10 0.64
C SER A 81 2.77 -4.09 -0.14
N GLN A 82 4.09 -3.91 -0.14
CA GLN A 82 5.04 -4.84 -0.75
C GLN A 82 4.98 -6.22 -0.08
N LEU A 83 5.05 -6.27 1.24
CA LEU A 83 4.97 -7.52 2.01
C LEU A 83 3.64 -8.26 1.82
N LEU A 84 2.53 -7.53 1.65
CA LEU A 84 1.23 -8.12 1.33
C LEU A 84 1.19 -8.68 -0.09
N ALA A 85 1.86 -8.07 -1.06
CA ALA A 85 2.01 -8.63 -2.40
C ALA A 85 2.82 -9.93 -2.37
N GLU A 86 3.91 -9.97 -1.62
CA GLU A 86 4.72 -11.17 -1.39
C GLU A 86 3.90 -12.29 -0.72
N LEU A 87 3.15 -11.95 0.33
CA LEU A 87 2.28 -12.89 1.01
C LEU A 87 1.17 -13.42 0.07
N SER A 88 0.63 -12.57 -0.79
CA SER A 88 -0.40 -12.97 -1.77
C SER A 88 0.15 -13.97 -2.79
N LEU A 89 1.34 -13.72 -3.34
CA LEU A 89 1.96 -14.65 -4.25
C LEU A 89 2.35 -15.95 -3.52
N PHE A 90 2.95 -15.85 -2.33
CA PHE A 90 3.26 -17.02 -1.51
C PHE A 90 2.02 -17.85 -1.25
N SER A 91 0.90 -17.23 -0.86
CA SER A 91 -0.35 -17.94 -0.56
C SER A 91 -0.87 -18.70 -1.78
N HIS A 92 -0.85 -18.06 -2.94
CA HIS A 92 -1.28 -18.68 -4.20
C HIS A 92 -0.39 -19.88 -4.58
N LEU A 93 0.91 -19.71 -4.49
CA LEU A 93 1.86 -20.80 -4.77
C LEU A 93 1.73 -21.93 -3.75
N TYR A 94 1.59 -21.61 -2.47
CA TYR A 94 1.45 -22.59 -1.40
C TYR A 94 0.14 -23.39 -1.52
N GLU A 95 -0.96 -22.79 -1.91
CA GLU A 95 -2.23 -23.48 -2.15
C GLU A 95 -2.13 -24.53 -3.27
N ASN A 96 -1.30 -24.25 -4.28
CA ASN A 96 -1.14 -25.14 -5.43
C ASN A 96 0.00 -26.16 -5.26
N LEU A 97 1.07 -25.81 -4.57
CA LEU A 97 2.31 -26.60 -4.51
C LEU A 97 2.65 -27.08 -3.07
N GLY A 98 1.94 -26.58 -2.07
CA GLY A 98 2.14 -26.98 -0.67
C GLY A 98 3.55 -26.67 -0.15
N SER A 99 4.12 -27.63 0.59
CA SER A 99 5.45 -27.51 1.21
C SER A 99 6.63 -27.39 0.24
N LYS A 100 6.38 -27.50 -1.07
CA LYS A 100 7.39 -27.23 -2.11
C LYS A 100 7.75 -25.77 -2.23
N VAL A 101 6.93 -24.90 -1.66
CA VAL A 101 7.13 -23.43 -1.64
C VAL A 101 7.66 -23.03 -0.29
N THR A 102 8.81 -22.39 -0.27
CA THR A 102 9.47 -21.94 0.95
C THR A 102 9.82 -20.45 0.84
N PRO A 103 9.45 -19.64 1.83
CA PRO A 103 9.92 -18.25 1.88
C PRO A 103 11.42 -18.24 2.21
N ILE A 104 12.15 -17.35 1.57
CA ILE A 104 13.59 -17.20 1.81
C ILE A 104 13.79 -16.10 2.85
N LYS A 105 14.61 -16.39 3.84
CA LYS A 105 14.97 -15.43 4.87
C LYS A 105 15.77 -14.28 4.26
N ARG A 106 15.26 -13.06 4.38
CA ARG A 106 15.97 -11.86 3.93
C ARG A 106 17.22 -11.63 4.77
N ILE A 107 18.37 -11.63 4.11
CA ILE A 107 19.64 -11.25 4.72
C ILE A 107 19.78 -9.75 4.46
N GLN A 108 19.87 -8.95 5.54
CA GLN A 108 20.09 -7.50 5.43
C GLN A 108 21.26 -7.21 4.49
N LYS A 109 21.05 -6.29 3.53
CA LYS A 109 22.04 -5.80 2.55
C LYS A 109 22.41 -6.77 1.40
N LYS A 110 21.72 -7.88 1.21
CA LYS A 110 21.89 -8.71 0.00
C LYS A 110 20.58 -8.77 -0.76
N ASN A 111 20.66 -8.58 -2.08
CA ASN A 111 19.56 -8.93 -2.98
C ASN A 111 19.41 -10.45 -2.88
N SER A 112 18.40 -10.90 -2.19
CA SER A 112 18.05 -12.32 -2.08
C SER A 112 16.66 -12.51 -2.65
N PRO A 113 16.40 -13.61 -3.37
CA PRO A 113 15.07 -13.95 -3.80
C PRO A 113 14.11 -14.01 -2.61
N ASP A 114 12.83 -13.83 -2.84
CA ASP A 114 11.82 -13.84 -1.78
C ASP A 114 11.26 -15.23 -1.52
N ILE A 115 11.15 -16.06 -2.56
CA ILE A 115 10.53 -17.39 -2.50
C ILE A 115 11.38 -18.40 -3.28
N SER A 116 11.53 -19.61 -2.70
CA SER A 116 12.05 -20.79 -3.39
C SER A 116 10.92 -21.77 -3.64
N ILE A 117 10.91 -22.33 -4.85
CA ILE A 117 10.03 -23.45 -5.24
C ILE A 117 10.89 -24.64 -5.60
N ARG A 118 10.68 -25.77 -4.92
CA ARG A 118 11.39 -27.02 -5.21
C ARG A 118 10.43 -28.05 -5.77
N VAL A 119 10.65 -28.41 -7.04
CA VAL A 119 9.87 -29.48 -7.70
C VAL A 119 10.85 -30.50 -8.28
N ASN A 120 10.75 -31.74 -7.81
CA ASN A 120 11.73 -32.79 -8.04
C ASN A 120 13.13 -32.33 -7.59
N ASP A 121 14.14 -32.46 -8.41
CA ASP A 121 15.52 -32.01 -8.12
C ASP A 121 15.81 -30.58 -8.59
N HIS A 122 14.80 -29.86 -9.06
CA HIS A 122 14.94 -28.47 -9.54
C HIS A 122 14.46 -27.48 -8.50
N GLU A 123 15.27 -26.44 -8.24
CA GLU A 123 14.92 -25.30 -7.43
C GLU A 123 14.78 -24.06 -8.32
N SER A 124 13.65 -23.39 -8.20
CA SER A 124 13.38 -22.11 -8.84
C SER A 124 13.29 -21.02 -7.76
N LEU A 125 14.01 -19.91 -7.98
CA LEU A 125 14.02 -18.76 -7.08
C LEU A 125 13.16 -17.65 -7.70
N ILE A 126 12.29 -17.09 -6.89
CA ILE A 126 11.39 -16.02 -7.31
C ILE A 126 11.73 -14.77 -6.50
N GLU A 127 12.00 -13.68 -7.20
CA GLU A 127 12.07 -12.34 -6.65
C GLU A 127 10.78 -11.60 -7.00
N ILE A 128 10.15 -11.02 -6.00
CA ILE A 128 8.88 -10.31 -6.15
C ILE A 128 9.19 -8.82 -6.20
N TYR A 129 9.18 -8.29 -7.39
CA TYR A 129 9.31 -6.86 -7.59
C TYR A 129 7.92 -6.22 -7.55
N SER A 130 7.64 -5.53 -6.44
CA SER A 130 6.52 -4.59 -6.39
C SER A 130 7.07 -3.24 -6.86
N PRO A 131 6.65 -2.74 -8.01
CA PRO A 131 7.13 -1.45 -8.47
C PRO A 131 6.81 -0.39 -7.42
N THR A 132 7.85 0.12 -6.76
CA THR A 132 7.78 1.19 -5.77
C THR A 132 7.53 2.57 -6.41
N ASP A 133 7.09 2.62 -7.64
CA ASP A 133 6.64 3.83 -8.32
C ASP A 133 5.46 4.51 -7.61
N TYR A 134 4.86 3.83 -6.64
CA TYR A 134 3.85 4.44 -5.78
C TYR A 134 4.39 5.66 -5.00
N HIS A 135 5.67 5.69 -4.63
CA HIS A 135 6.27 6.86 -3.96
C HIS A 135 6.50 8.01 -4.93
N GLY A 136 7.08 7.72 -6.07
CA GLY A 136 7.23 8.67 -7.18
C GLY A 136 5.86 9.19 -7.64
N TYR A 137 4.89 8.30 -7.79
CA TYR A 137 3.52 8.62 -8.12
C TYR A 137 2.84 9.49 -7.05
N GLN A 138 2.93 9.16 -5.77
CA GLN A 138 2.36 9.97 -4.69
C GLN A 138 3.03 11.33 -4.57
N MET A 139 4.32 11.39 -4.75
CA MET A 139 5.05 12.65 -4.75
C MET A 139 4.67 13.49 -5.98
N PHE A 140 4.60 12.86 -7.15
CA PHE A 140 4.11 13.48 -8.36
C PHE A 140 2.68 14.01 -8.20
N LEU A 141 1.76 13.19 -7.70
CA LEU A 141 0.37 13.60 -7.47
C LEU A 141 0.28 14.78 -6.50
N ARG A 142 1.05 14.79 -5.41
CA ARG A 142 1.10 15.91 -4.46
C ARG A 142 1.62 17.19 -5.10
N LEU A 143 2.69 17.11 -5.87
CA LEU A 143 3.26 18.24 -6.59
C LEU A 143 2.28 18.76 -7.64
N PHE A 144 1.67 17.87 -8.40
CA PHE A 144 0.66 18.17 -9.40
C PHE A 144 -0.56 18.88 -8.79
N LEU A 145 -1.15 18.31 -7.73
CA LEU A 145 -2.28 18.91 -7.04
C LEU A 145 -1.94 20.25 -6.40
N SER A 146 -0.72 20.40 -5.86
CA SER A 146 -0.23 21.67 -5.33
C SER A 146 -0.08 22.71 -6.42
N CYS A 147 0.48 22.33 -7.58
CA CYS A 147 0.63 23.21 -8.73
C CYS A 147 -0.73 23.70 -9.24
N ILE A 148 -1.69 22.79 -9.46
CA ILE A 148 -3.04 23.14 -9.90
C ILE A 148 -3.72 24.10 -8.91
N LYS A 149 -3.66 23.82 -7.61
CA LYS A 149 -4.25 24.68 -6.58
C LYS A 149 -3.64 26.08 -6.59
N ASN A 150 -2.31 26.17 -6.66
CA ASN A 150 -1.63 27.47 -6.70
C ASN A 150 -2.02 28.25 -7.95
N MET A 151 -2.03 27.63 -9.11
CA MET A 151 -2.45 28.26 -10.37
C MET A 151 -3.90 28.77 -10.30
N ALA A 152 -4.80 28.02 -9.66
CA ALA A 152 -6.19 28.44 -9.49
C ALA A 152 -6.33 29.61 -8.50
N ILE A 153 -5.59 29.58 -7.39
CA ILE A 153 -5.57 30.65 -6.38
C ILE A 153 -5.04 31.96 -7.00
N ASP A 154 -3.97 31.90 -7.78
CA ASP A 154 -3.34 33.06 -8.42
C ASP A 154 -4.30 33.83 -9.37
N ILE A 155 -5.31 33.14 -9.89
CA ILE A 155 -6.35 33.73 -10.74
C ILE A 155 -7.71 33.86 -10.07
N GLY A 156 -7.77 33.66 -8.75
CA GLY A 156 -8.97 33.87 -7.94
C GLY A 156 -10.00 32.74 -7.94
N PHE A 157 -9.61 31.53 -8.38
CA PHE A 157 -10.48 30.34 -8.35
C PHE A 157 -10.19 29.43 -7.17
N ASN A 158 -11.27 28.86 -6.63
CA ASN A 158 -11.18 27.74 -5.71
C ASN A 158 -11.64 26.47 -6.44
N ILE A 159 -10.75 25.48 -6.60
CA ILE A 159 -11.03 24.22 -7.29
C ILE A 159 -11.13 23.06 -6.33
N SER A 160 -12.13 22.21 -6.55
CA SER A 160 -12.16 20.85 -6.00
C SER A 160 -11.68 19.86 -7.05
N ILE A 161 -10.92 18.85 -6.62
CA ILE A 161 -10.46 17.77 -7.49
C ILE A 161 -11.18 16.52 -7.05
N GLU A 162 -12.07 16.06 -7.92
CA GLU A 162 -12.89 14.87 -7.68
C GLU A 162 -12.42 13.75 -8.61
N SER A 163 -12.40 12.53 -8.10
CA SER A 163 -12.15 11.37 -8.94
C SER A 163 -13.44 10.96 -9.62
N ALA A 164 -13.47 10.92 -10.94
CA ALA A 164 -14.60 10.42 -11.71
C ALA A 164 -14.88 8.92 -11.50
N ALA A 165 -13.93 8.20 -10.93
CA ALA A 165 -14.06 6.77 -10.63
C ALA A 165 -14.39 6.57 -9.15
N GLU A 166 -15.62 6.18 -8.85
CA GLU A 166 -16.00 5.72 -7.53
C GLU A 166 -15.03 4.64 -7.03
N ASN A 167 -14.22 4.98 -6.02
CA ASN A 167 -13.36 4.07 -5.26
C ASN A 167 -12.17 3.38 -5.96
N ARG A 168 -11.67 3.85 -7.08
CA ARG A 168 -10.47 3.26 -7.71
C ARG A 168 -9.31 4.25 -7.82
N TRP A 169 -8.42 4.21 -6.86
CA TRP A 169 -7.16 4.98 -6.81
C TRP A 169 -6.17 4.66 -7.94
N TYR A 170 -6.47 3.72 -8.83
CA TYR A 170 -5.54 3.14 -9.82
C TYR A 170 -5.93 3.41 -11.28
N THR A 171 -6.90 4.26 -11.53
CA THR A 171 -7.39 4.50 -12.90
C THR A 171 -7.00 5.86 -13.47
N TYR A 172 -5.99 6.49 -12.90
CA TYR A 172 -5.39 7.63 -13.57
C TYR A 172 -4.38 7.11 -14.60
N ASP A 173 -4.65 7.32 -15.87
CA ASP A 173 -3.68 7.14 -16.96
C ASP A 173 -2.62 8.24 -16.88
N PHE A 174 -1.66 8.03 -15.98
CA PHE A 174 -0.51 8.93 -15.91
C PHE A 174 0.52 8.57 -16.96
N PRO A 175 1.16 9.57 -17.57
CA PRO A 175 2.23 9.34 -18.52
C PRO A 175 3.37 8.56 -17.88
N GLN A 176 4.07 7.76 -18.67
CA GLN A 176 5.28 7.08 -18.23
C GLN A 176 6.23 8.11 -17.61
N PHE A 177 6.82 7.76 -16.47
CA PHE A 177 7.62 8.65 -15.62
C PHE A 177 8.67 9.49 -16.36
N ARG A 178 9.27 8.94 -17.42
CA ARG A 178 10.25 9.62 -18.30
C ARG A 178 9.68 10.83 -19.07
N ASN A 179 8.36 10.94 -19.23
CA ASN A 179 7.69 11.99 -19.99
C ASN A 179 6.91 12.98 -19.08
N VAL A 180 7.05 12.85 -17.77
CA VAL A 180 6.26 13.62 -16.78
C VAL A 180 6.43 15.13 -16.95
N HIS A 181 7.65 15.61 -17.17
CA HIS A 181 7.89 17.05 -17.31
C HIS A 181 7.18 17.62 -18.55
N THR A 182 7.35 16.97 -19.72
CA THR A 182 6.69 17.39 -20.96
C THR A 182 5.17 17.35 -20.81
N TRP A 183 4.65 16.33 -20.15
CA TRP A 183 3.22 16.22 -19.87
C TRP A 183 2.72 17.31 -18.93
N LEU A 184 3.47 17.62 -17.85
CA LEU A 184 3.14 18.69 -16.91
C LEU A 184 3.10 20.05 -17.57
N ASP A 185 4.07 20.33 -18.44
CA ASP A 185 4.13 21.60 -19.18
C ASP A 185 2.91 21.75 -20.08
N GLN A 186 2.59 20.73 -20.88
CA GLN A 186 1.41 20.72 -21.75
C GLN A 186 0.10 20.80 -20.97
N PHE A 187 -0.01 20.04 -19.89
CA PHE A 187 -1.19 20.10 -19.01
C PHE A 187 -1.35 21.51 -18.43
N SER A 188 -0.29 22.06 -17.86
CA SER A 188 -0.31 23.38 -17.22
C SER A 188 -0.75 24.47 -18.21
N GLU A 189 -0.24 24.42 -19.42
CA GLU A 189 -0.59 25.36 -20.46
C GLU A 189 -2.07 25.26 -20.87
N ASN A 190 -2.56 24.05 -21.08
CA ASN A 190 -3.96 23.80 -21.46
C ASN A 190 -4.92 24.12 -20.31
N PHE A 191 -4.57 23.73 -19.09
CA PHE A 191 -5.36 24.03 -17.90
C PHE A 191 -5.47 25.54 -17.63
N LEU A 192 -4.39 26.29 -17.78
CA LEU A 192 -4.41 27.76 -17.66
C LEU A 192 -5.27 28.41 -18.74
N LYS A 193 -5.23 27.91 -19.98
CA LYS A 193 -6.10 28.41 -21.06
C LYS A 193 -7.58 28.18 -20.69
N TRP A 194 -7.91 27.00 -20.23
CA TRP A 194 -9.26 26.65 -19.77
C TRP A 194 -9.72 27.53 -18.60
N LEU A 195 -8.89 27.67 -17.55
CA LEU A 195 -9.21 28.48 -16.37
C LEU A 195 -9.58 29.93 -16.72
N LYS A 196 -8.94 30.54 -17.75
CA LYS A 196 -9.25 31.90 -18.20
C LYS A 196 -10.67 32.05 -18.74
N THR A 197 -11.31 30.98 -19.16
CA THR A 197 -12.64 30.98 -19.76
C THR A 197 -13.68 30.23 -18.90
N ALA A 198 -13.23 29.48 -17.88
CA ALA A 198 -14.07 28.68 -17.01
C ALA A 198 -15.00 29.55 -16.13
N LYS A 199 -16.17 29.01 -15.84
CA LYS A 199 -17.17 29.59 -14.94
C LYS A 199 -17.39 28.65 -13.74
N ALA A 200 -18.00 29.18 -12.69
CA ALA A 200 -18.38 28.34 -11.55
C ALA A 200 -19.30 27.19 -11.99
N GLY A 201 -18.90 25.97 -11.68
CA GLY A 201 -19.58 24.72 -12.07
C GLY A 201 -19.00 24.03 -13.31
N ASP A 202 -18.05 24.64 -14.02
CA ASP A 202 -17.38 23.97 -15.14
C ASP A 202 -16.39 22.89 -14.62
N SER A 203 -16.23 21.81 -15.40
CA SER A 203 -15.24 20.76 -15.17
C SER A 203 -14.16 20.75 -16.24
N TYR A 204 -12.96 20.33 -15.90
CA TYR A 204 -11.84 20.08 -16.79
C TYR A 204 -11.52 18.59 -16.77
N ASP A 205 -11.70 17.93 -17.91
CA ASP A 205 -11.46 16.49 -18.10
C ASP A 205 -10.13 16.22 -18.83
#